data_62c462d696c04c2b1dbaea2574e72981
#
_entry.id   62c462d696c04c2b1dbaea2574e72981
#
_cell.length_a   1.000
_cell.length_b   1.000
_cell.length_c   1.000
_cell.angle_alpha   90.00
_cell.angle_beta   90.00
_cell.angle_gamma   90.00
#
_symmetry.space_group_name_H-M   'P 1'
#
loop_
_entity.id
_entity.type
_entity.pdbx_description
1 polymer ?
#
loop_
_entity_poly.entity_id
_entity_poly.type
_entity_poly.pdbx_seq_one_letter_code
_entity_poly.pdbx_strand_id
1 'polypeptide(L)' 'MTREFSVVIEKDENGYFVASVPSLRGCHTQAKSLDMLMKRVKEAIELCLEVEEPAQTEFIGVQRVAVNA' A
#
# COMPACT_ATOMS: atom_id res chain seq x y z
N MET A 1 4.37 -21.00 0.97
CA MET A 1 3.99 -20.30 2.22
C MET A 1 3.37 -18.96 1.89
N THR A 2 2.22 -18.67 2.46
CA THR A 2 1.50 -17.44 2.20
C THR A 2 1.93 -16.35 3.17
N ARG A 3 2.21 -15.15 2.67
CA ARG A 3 2.51 -13.98 3.49
C ARG A 3 1.38 -12.97 3.30
N GLU A 4 1.01 -12.30 4.36
CA GLU A 4 -0.02 -11.27 4.34
C GLU A 4 0.60 -9.90 4.51
N PHE A 5 0.08 -8.92 3.79
CA PHE A 5 0.54 -7.54 3.85
C PHE A 5 -0.64 -6.62 4.10
N SER A 6 -0.44 -5.65 4.97
CA SER A 6 -1.42 -4.58 5.15
C SER A 6 -1.26 -3.56 4.02
N VAL A 7 -2.37 -3.21 3.41
CA VAL A 7 -2.41 -2.25 2.31
C VAL A 7 -3.26 -1.07 2.74
N VAL A 8 -2.70 0.13 2.64
CA VAL A 8 -3.44 1.36 2.93
C VAL A 8 -3.99 1.90 1.62
N ILE A 9 -5.29 2.12 1.57
CA ILE A 9 -5.97 2.57 0.35
C ILE A 9 -6.54 3.96 0.59
N GLU A 10 -6.24 4.87 -0.34
CA GLU A 10 -6.73 6.24 -0.32
C GLU A 10 -7.27 6.59 -1.69
N LYS A 11 -8.08 7.62 -1.77
CA LYS A 11 -8.59 8.13 -3.04
C LYS A 11 -8.07 9.55 -3.22
N ASP A 12 -7.41 9.82 -4.34
CA ASP A 12 -6.87 11.15 -4.59
C ASP A 12 -7.92 12.09 -5.21
N GLU A 13 -7.54 13.35 -5.39
CA GLU A 13 -8.46 14.38 -5.92
C GLU A 13 -8.90 14.12 -7.37
N ASN A 14 -8.14 13.31 -8.10
CA ASN A 14 -8.45 12.99 -9.49
C ASN A 14 -9.32 11.74 -9.63
N GLY A 15 -9.72 11.15 -8.51
CA GLY A 15 -10.56 9.96 -8.51
C GLY A 15 -9.80 8.64 -8.62
N TYR A 16 -8.48 8.67 -8.53
CA TYR A 16 -7.68 7.44 -8.49
C TYR A 16 -7.66 6.87 -7.09
N PHE A 17 -7.77 5.56 -7.01
CA PHE A 17 -7.49 4.84 -5.77
C PHE A 17 -5.99 4.58 -5.71
N VAL A 18 -5.37 4.95 -4.60
CA VAL A 18 -3.95 4.82 -4.38
C VAL A 18 -3.72 3.82 -3.25
N ALA A 19 -2.86 2.86 -3.49
CA ALA A 19 -2.53 1.85 -2.48
C ALA A 19 -1.06 1.94 -2.13
N SER A 20 -0.76 1.78 -0.85
CA SER A 20 0.61 1.67 -0.39
C SER A 20 0.74 0.52 0.59
N VAL A 21 1.91 -0.10 0.60
CA VAL A 21 2.21 -1.23 1.48
C VAL A 21 3.31 -0.78 2.44
N PRO A 22 2.94 -0.38 3.67
CA PRO A 22 3.91 0.23 4.59
C PRO A 22 5.10 -0.67 4.94
N SER A 23 4.90 -1.97 4.97
CA SER A 23 5.98 -2.90 5.29
C SER A 23 6.98 -3.14 4.16
N LEU A 24 6.69 -2.64 2.97
CA LEU A 24 7.59 -2.76 1.82
C LEU A 24 7.95 -1.36 1.32
N ARG A 25 9.22 -1.02 1.38
CA ARG A 25 9.69 0.32 1.02
C ARG A 25 9.37 0.65 -0.43
N GLY A 26 8.70 1.79 -0.65
CA GLY A 26 8.38 2.28 -1.98
C GLY A 26 7.34 1.46 -2.73
N CYS A 27 6.67 0.53 -2.07
CA CYS A 27 5.66 -0.30 -2.70
C CYS A 27 4.31 0.42 -2.71
N HIS A 28 3.97 0.99 -3.86
CA HIS A 28 2.70 1.69 -4.03
C HIS A 28 2.24 1.57 -5.47
N THR A 29 0.95 1.73 -5.68
CA THR A 29 0.34 1.70 -7.00
C THR A 29 -0.96 2.47 -6.99
N GLN A 30 -1.55 2.67 -8.17
CA GLN A 30 -2.85 3.33 -8.27
C GLN A 30 -3.66 2.77 -9.42
N ALA A 31 -4.96 2.95 -9.33
CA ALA A 31 -5.89 2.53 -10.37
C ALA A 31 -7.21 3.31 -10.25
N LYS A 32 -8.02 3.27 -11.30
CA LYS A 32 -9.31 3.98 -11.32
C LYS A 32 -10.44 3.20 -10.65
N SER A 33 -10.26 1.92 -10.37
CA SER A 33 -11.25 1.10 -9.67
C SER A 33 -10.58 0.26 -8.60
N LEU A 34 -11.34 -0.12 -7.58
CA LEU A 34 -10.82 -0.97 -6.51
C LEU A 34 -10.45 -2.36 -7.03
N ASP A 35 -11.23 -2.91 -7.95
CA ASP A 35 -10.92 -4.22 -8.52
C ASP A 35 -9.58 -4.23 -9.24
N MET A 36 -9.34 -3.21 -10.06
CA MET A 36 -8.08 -3.08 -10.76
C MET A 36 -6.93 -2.80 -9.77
N LEU A 37 -7.20 -2.00 -8.74
CA LEU A 37 -6.22 -1.70 -7.71
C LEU A 37 -5.73 -2.97 -7.01
N MET A 38 -6.64 -3.87 -6.66
CA MET A 38 -6.28 -5.11 -5.99
C MET A 38 -5.36 -5.98 -6.86
N LYS A 39 -5.62 -6.04 -8.15
CA LYS A 39 -4.73 -6.75 -9.09
C LYS A 39 -3.35 -6.10 -9.14
N ARG A 40 -3.31 -4.79 -9.24
CA ARG A 40 -2.04 -4.04 -9.31
C ARG A 40 -1.25 -4.10 -8.01
N VAL A 41 -1.94 -4.08 -6.88
CA VAL A 41 -1.28 -4.21 -5.57
C VAL A 41 -0.58 -5.57 -5.47
N LYS A 42 -1.25 -6.62 -5.87
CA LYS A 42 -0.67 -7.96 -5.84
C LYS A 42 0.59 -8.03 -6.71
N GLU A 43 0.53 -7.51 -7.92
CA GLU A 43 1.69 -7.45 -8.81
C GLU A 43 2.81 -6.59 -8.23
N ALA A 44 2.46 -5.44 -7.65
CA ALA A 44 3.45 -4.54 -7.05
C ALA A 44 4.16 -5.21 -5.87
N ILE A 45 3.43 -5.91 -5.02
CA ILE A 45 4.02 -6.65 -3.90
C ILE A 45 4.96 -7.73 -4.41
N GLU A 46 4.55 -8.49 -5.41
CA GLU A 46 5.38 -9.54 -5.99
C GLU A 46 6.69 -8.96 -6.54
N LEU A 47 6.63 -7.82 -7.22
CA LEU A 47 7.82 -7.15 -7.73
C LEU A 47 8.70 -6.59 -6.60
N CYS A 48 8.09 -5.99 -5.59
CA CYS A 48 8.83 -5.47 -4.44
C CYS A 48 9.56 -6.57 -3.68
N LEU A 49 8.97 -7.75 -3.59
CA LEU A 49 9.60 -8.89 -2.93
C LEU A 49 10.80 -9.44 -3.71
N GLU A 50 10.80 -9.30 -5.04
CA GLU A 50 11.94 -9.71 -5.86
C GLU A 50 13.18 -8.85 -5.65
N VAL A 51 12.99 -7.59 -5.28
CA VAL A 51 14.08 -6.61 -5.10
C VAL A 51 14.50 -6.51 -3.64
N GLU A 52 14.14 -7.44 -2.82
CA GLU A 52 14.12 -7.39 -1.37
C GLU A 52 15.29 -6.70 -0.68
N GLU A 53 15.01 -5.49 -0.17
CA GLU A 53 15.69 -4.98 1.01
C GLU A 53 14.73 -5.20 2.18
N PRO A 54 15.17 -5.81 3.28
CA PRO A 54 14.28 -5.99 4.42
C PRO A 54 13.79 -4.64 4.90
N ALA A 55 12.48 -4.48 5.01
CA ALA A 55 11.89 -3.29 5.57
C ALA A 55 12.36 -3.17 7.02
N GLN A 56 12.91 -2.00 7.36
CA GLN A 56 13.33 -1.72 8.73
C GLN A 56 12.17 -1.19 9.57
N THR A 57 10.99 -1.11 8.97
CA THR A 57 9.79 -0.64 9.64
C THR A 57 8.76 -1.76 9.69
N GLU A 58 7.98 -1.74 10.75
CA GLU A 58 6.89 -2.68 10.94
C GLU A 58 5.59 -1.90 10.96
N PHE A 59 4.59 -2.35 10.20
CA PHE A 59 3.30 -1.72 10.22
C PHE A 59 2.59 -2.02 11.54
N ILE A 60 2.22 -0.99 12.29
CA ILE A 60 1.50 -1.14 13.55
C ILE A 60 0.00 -0.87 13.37
N GLY A 61 -0.33 0.20 12.67
CA GLY A 61 -1.73 0.53 12.49
C GLY A 61 -1.94 1.93 11.95
N VAL A 62 -3.19 2.34 11.96
CA VAL A 62 -3.59 3.68 11.53
C VAL A 62 -4.29 4.35 12.71
N GLN A 63 -3.88 5.58 13.01
CA GLN A 63 -4.44 6.35 14.10
C GLN A 63 -4.93 7.69 13.59
N ARG A 64 -6.12 8.08 14.00
CA ARG A 64 -6.67 9.42 13.68
C ARG A 64 -6.37 10.35 14.84
N VAL A 65 -5.86 11.54 14.52
CA VAL A 65 -5.50 12.55 15.50
C VAL A 65 -6.21 13.85 15.15
N ALA A 66 -6.92 14.42 16.11
CA ALA A 66 -7.59 15.69 15.92
C ALA A 66 -6.63 16.84 16.27
N VAL A 67 -6.54 17.80 15.39
CA VAL A 67 -5.77 19.03 15.61
C VAL A 67 -6.61 20.22 15.20
N ASN A 68 -6.34 21.36 15.81
CA ASN A 68 -6.95 22.63 15.38
C ASN A 68 -6.13 23.19 14.23
N ALA A 69 -6.74 23.23 13.07
CA ALA A 69 -6.07 23.71 11.87
C ALA A 69 -6.70 24.99 11.35
#